data_cdd0ab8af95194be9ebaa104721921da
#
_entry.id   cdd0ab8af95194be9ebaa104721921da
#
_cell.length_a   1.000
_cell.length_b   1.000
_cell.length_c   1.000
_cell.angle_alpha   90.00
_cell.angle_beta   90.00
_cell.angle_gamma   90.00
#
_symmetry.space_group_name_H-M   'P 1'
#
loop_
_entity.id
_entity.type
_entity.pdbx_description
1 polymer ?
#
loop_
_entity_poly.entity_id
_entity_poly.type
_entity_poly.pdbx_seq_one_letter_code
_entity_poly.pdbx_strand_id
1 'polypeptide(L)'
;VHTHGGTYTGHLSRQEIYVMAADAQPKTYDLFVIGGGINGCGIARDASGRGMSVALAEMNDLASATSSASTKLFHGGLRYLEYFEINLVRHALEEREILLRAMPHISWPMRFVLPYSPDMRFEGETPVSKILARVMPWMKGRRPAWMIRMGLFMYDHLGGRKILPATKTLDLRTGPEGAPLIDKFEKAYEYSDCWIEDSRLVVLNARDAAQRGARIMVRTRVEAAQRQGDHWHVTVRDMASNTTEIIRARMLVNAGGPWVGDIIHQKLSLKSNEGVRLVRGSHIVTKRLYDHDKCYFFQGTDGRIIFAIPYETDFTLIGTTDAEHHDPEVRPECTPAERDYLIDFANKYFKQNVSSDDIVWTYSGVRPLYDDGASSATAATRDYTLKVDHVNGAPILNIFGGKITTYRKLAEDSMDKIVPFFPGTSGHWSAGVPLPGGDFAVDGVEALIARLQTGYDFLDAFWARRLIRAYGTDAWTVLGDAEQVSDLGQSFGATLTEREVVYLMAHEFARTAEDIVWRRNKLGLRLSAEQIAALDAWMQTHAA
;
A
#
# COMPACT_ATOMS: atom_id res chain seq x y z
N VAL A 1 -64.66 -10.31 13.45
CA VAL A 1 -64.97 -9.31 14.46
C VAL A 1 -64.06 -9.54 15.67
N HIS A 2 -63.38 -8.55 16.06
CA HIS A 2 -62.44 -8.37 17.20
C HIS A 2 -60.99 -8.87 17.02
N THR A 3 -60.20 -7.89 16.63
CA THR A 3 -58.76 -7.72 16.77
C THR A 3 -58.33 -7.68 18.24
N HIS A 4 -57.30 -8.40 18.61
CA HIS A 4 -56.48 -8.08 19.76
C HIS A 4 -55.03 -8.03 19.31
N GLY A 5 -54.51 -6.78 19.13
CA GLY A 5 -53.09 -6.47 19.06
C GLY A 5 -52.49 -6.46 20.47
N GLY A 6 -51.56 -7.34 20.70
CA GLY A 6 -50.72 -7.31 21.89
C GLY A 6 -49.31 -6.93 21.51
N THR A 7 -48.94 -5.63 21.75
CA THR A 7 -47.57 -5.13 21.70
C THR A 7 -46.81 -5.62 22.94
N TYR A 8 -45.92 -6.59 22.78
CA TYR A 8 -44.93 -6.95 23.81
C TYR A 8 -43.77 -5.94 23.76
N THR A 9 -43.81 -4.93 24.65
CA THR A 9 -42.66 -4.10 24.99
C THR A 9 -42.02 -4.67 26.26
N GLY A 10 -41.22 -5.70 26.11
CA GLY A 10 -40.38 -6.21 27.20
C GLY A 10 -39.11 -5.37 27.29
N HIS A 11 -39.07 -4.36 28.17
CA HIS A 11 -37.82 -3.74 28.62
C HIS A 11 -37.07 -4.75 29.48
N LEU A 12 -35.99 -5.36 28.94
CA LEU A 12 -35.06 -6.13 29.75
C LEU A 12 -34.40 -5.18 30.78
N SER A 13 -34.33 -5.58 32.03
CA SER A 13 -33.67 -4.82 33.09
C SER A 13 -32.14 -4.79 32.84
N ARG A 14 -31.45 -3.76 33.31
CA ARG A 14 -30.00 -3.64 33.23
C ARG A 14 -29.28 -4.88 33.81
N GLN A 15 -29.86 -5.58 34.77
CA GLN A 15 -29.33 -6.81 35.35
C GLN A 15 -29.48 -8.01 34.39
N GLU A 16 -30.58 -8.11 33.65
CA GLU A 16 -30.75 -9.19 32.63
C GLU A 16 -29.84 -8.99 31.44
N ILE A 17 -29.57 -7.75 31.05
CA ILE A 17 -28.54 -7.44 30.00
C ILE A 17 -27.14 -7.80 30.48
N TYR A 18 -26.80 -7.58 31.77
CA TYR A 18 -25.50 -7.95 32.36
C TYR A 18 -25.33 -9.47 32.51
N VAL A 19 -26.39 -10.20 32.82
CA VAL A 19 -26.36 -11.68 32.95
C VAL A 19 -26.29 -12.33 31.56
N MET A 20 -26.96 -11.80 30.54
CA MET A 20 -26.82 -12.30 29.15
C MET A 20 -25.43 -12.00 28.54
N ALA A 21 -24.75 -10.96 28.98
CA ALA A 21 -23.37 -10.64 28.56
C ALA A 21 -22.31 -11.51 29.26
N ALA A 22 -22.62 -12.09 30.44
CA ALA A 22 -21.69 -12.90 31.23
C ALA A 22 -21.61 -14.37 30.80
N ASP A 23 -22.61 -14.89 30.06
CA ASP A 23 -22.67 -16.31 29.62
C ASP A 23 -22.34 -16.54 28.13
N ALA A 24 -22.06 -15.49 27.35
CA ALA A 24 -21.57 -15.66 25.99
C ALA A 24 -20.09 -16.08 26.04
N GLN A 25 -19.80 -17.35 25.81
CA GLN A 25 -18.42 -17.83 25.58
C GLN A 25 -17.74 -16.89 24.60
N PRO A 26 -16.52 -16.38 24.90
CA PRO A 26 -15.84 -15.44 24.01
C PRO A 26 -15.73 -16.06 22.61
N LYS A 27 -16.18 -15.32 21.60
CA LYS A 27 -16.18 -15.79 20.20
C LYS A 27 -14.76 -16.22 19.82
N THR A 28 -14.62 -17.47 19.39
CA THR A 28 -13.35 -18.01 18.91
C THR A 28 -13.24 -17.79 17.41
N TYR A 29 -12.20 -17.12 16.97
CA TYR A 29 -11.89 -16.92 15.55
C TYR A 29 -10.97 -18.04 15.04
N ASP A 30 -11.07 -18.37 13.77
CA ASP A 30 -10.07 -19.25 13.13
C ASP A 30 -8.72 -18.55 13.08
N LEU A 31 -8.68 -17.31 12.62
CA LEU A 31 -7.46 -16.51 12.55
C LEU A 31 -7.59 -15.20 13.35
N PHE A 32 -6.50 -14.85 14.04
CA PHE A 32 -6.28 -13.50 14.54
C PHE A 32 -5.05 -12.92 13.85
N VAL A 33 -5.21 -11.80 13.15
CA VAL A 33 -4.16 -11.11 12.40
C VAL A 33 -3.68 -9.90 13.18
N ILE A 34 -2.37 -9.79 13.41
CA ILE A 34 -1.72 -8.66 14.06
C ILE A 34 -1.10 -7.77 12.99
N GLY A 35 -1.61 -6.55 12.82
CA GLY A 35 -1.12 -5.54 11.89
C GLY A 35 -2.05 -5.28 10.71
N GLY A 36 -2.43 -4.00 10.53
CA GLY A 36 -3.32 -3.47 9.49
C GLY A 36 -2.57 -2.88 8.28
N GLY A 37 -1.38 -3.38 7.99
CA GLY A 37 -0.66 -3.12 6.76
C GLY A 37 -1.16 -3.99 5.59
N ILE A 38 -0.54 -3.85 4.42
CA ILE A 38 -0.99 -4.56 3.20
C ILE A 38 -0.96 -6.09 3.35
N ASN A 39 0.04 -6.65 4.05
CA ASN A 39 0.13 -8.09 4.25
C ASN A 39 -1.01 -8.61 5.14
N GLY A 40 -1.24 -7.95 6.29
CA GLY A 40 -2.31 -8.35 7.22
C GLY A 40 -3.70 -8.20 6.61
N CYS A 41 -4.00 -7.07 5.95
CA CYS A 41 -5.28 -6.84 5.29
C CYS A 41 -5.50 -7.80 4.10
N GLY A 42 -4.44 -8.09 3.32
CA GLY A 42 -4.50 -9.05 2.22
C GLY A 42 -4.80 -10.48 2.69
N ILE A 43 -4.17 -10.93 3.79
CA ILE A 43 -4.42 -12.24 4.38
C ILE A 43 -5.82 -12.30 5.02
N ALA A 44 -6.23 -11.25 5.73
CA ALA A 44 -7.58 -11.18 6.30
C ALA A 44 -8.66 -11.28 5.20
N ARG A 45 -8.45 -10.59 4.06
CA ARG A 45 -9.31 -10.69 2.89
C ARG A 45 -9.34 -12.10 2.32
N ASP A 46 -8.17 -12.70 2.07
CA ASP A 46 -8.09 -14.03 1.44
C ASP A 46 -8.74 -15.09 2.34
N ALA A 47 -8.42 -15.10 3.63
CA ALA A 47 -8.97 -16.03 4.61
C ALA A 47 -10.51 -15.89 4.75
N SER A 48 -11.03 -14.66 4.85
CA SER A 48 -12.47 -14.43 4.93
C SER A 48 -13.20 -14.88 3.67
N GLY A 49 -12.59 -14.67 2.48
CA GLY A 49 -13.12 -15.15 1.22
C GLY A 49 -13.12 -16.68 1.08
N ARG A 50 -12.29 -17.37 1.84
CA ARG A 50 -12.30 -18.84 1.97
C ARG A 50 -13.26 -19.36 3.04
N GLY A 51 -14.04 -18.48 3.67
CA GLY A 51 -15.05 -18.85 4.68
C GLY A 51 -14.51 -18.94 6.11
N MET A 52 -13.29 -18.51 6.38
CA MET A 52 -12.73 -18.50 7.74
C MET A 52 -13.24 -17.30 8.54
N SER A 53 -13.43 -17.50 9.84
CA SER A 53 -13.69 -16.40 10.77
C SER A 53 -12.38 -15.69 11.14
N VAL A 54 -12.32 -14.38 10.89
CA VAL A 54 -11.09 -13.58 11.03
C VAL A 54 -11.32 -12.38 11.95
N ALA A 55 -10.37 -12.13 12.85
CA ALA A 55 -10.22 -10.85 13.53
C ALA A 55 -8.85 -10.25 13.18
N LEU A 56 -8.79 -8.93 12.98
CA LEU A 56 -7.56 -8.18 12.72
C LEU A 56 -7.48 -6.99 13.67
N ALA A 57 -6.31 -6.80 14.31
CA ALA A 57 -6.03 -5.64 15.14
C ALA A 57 -4.87 -4.82 14.56
N GLU A 58 -5.10 -3.50 14.44
CA GLU A 58 -4.12 -2.48 14.06
C GLU A 58 -4.02 -1.43 15.17
N MET A 59 -2.81 -1.22 15.71
CA MET A 59 -2.61 -0.32 16.85
C MET A 59 -2.84 1.17 16.51
N ASN A 60 -2.74 1.53 15.25
CA ASN A 60 -2.99 2.87 14.75
C ASN A 60 -4.14 2.86 13.73
N ASP A 61 -4.03 3.62 12.64
CA ASP A 61 -4.90 3.52 11.48
C ASP A 61 -4.37 2.50 10.47
N LEU A 62 -5.24 1.99 9.61
CA LEU A 62 -4.85 1.17 8.47
C LEU A 62 -3.79 1.87 7.62
N ALA A 63 -2.78 1.13 7.18
CA ALA A 63 -1.67 1.64 6.39
C ALA A 63 -0.86 2.76 7.06
N SER A 64 -0.91 2.95 8.36
CA SER A 64 -0.24 4.08 9.05
C SER A 64 1.29 4.04 9.02
N ALA A 65 1.89 2.89 8.66
CA ALA A 65 3.34 2.69 8.60
C ALA A 65 3.84 2.52 7.16
N THR A 66 4.59 1.47 6.87
CA THR A 66 5.24 1.20 5.57
C THR A 66 4.28 1.25 4.37
N SER A 67 3.05 0.78 4.56
CA SER A 67 2.09 0.55 3.47
C SER A 67 1.48 1.82 2.86
N SER A 68 1.68 3.01 3.43
CA SER A 68 1.31 4.31 2.84
C SER A 68 2.52 5.12 2.37
N ALA A 69 3.73 4.63 2.64
CA ALA A 69 4.97 5.34 2.39
C ALA A 69 5.82 4.67 1.27
N SER A 70 5.17 3.96 0.36
CA SER A 70 5.81 3.37 -0.82
C SER A 70 6.09 4.44 -1.89
N THR A 71 6.81 4.05 -2.94
CA THR A 71 6.96 4.88 -4.16
C THR A 71 5.70 4.86 -5.03
N LYS A 72 4.62 4.20 -4.57
CA LYS A 72 3.29 4.12 -5.21
C LYS A 72 3.31 3.49 -6.60
N LEU A 73 4.14 2.45 -6.77
CA LEU A 73 4.31 1.74 -8.02
C LEU A 73 4.08 0.24 -7.86
N PHE A 74 3.29 -0.35 -8.75
CA PHE A 74 3.33 -1.77 -9.05
C PHE A 74 4.32 -2.00 -10.18
N HIS A 75 5.50 -2.50 -9.85
CA HIS A 75 6.58 -2.70 -10.81
C HIS A 75 7.21 -4.08 -10.66
N GLY A 76 7.65 -4.65 -11.79
CA GLY A 76 8.33 -5.94 -11.80
C GLY A 76 9.74 -5.92 -11.22
N GLY A 77 10.31 -4.71 -11.01
CA GLY A 77 11.66 -4.57 -10.50
C GLY A 77 12.72 -4.92 -11.54
N LEU A 78 12.76 -4.20 -12.65
CA LEU A 78 13.71 -4.38 -13.76
C LEU A 78 15.16 -4.67 -13.31
N ARG A 79 15.59 -4.03 -12.23
CA ARG A 79 16.92 -4.16 -11.67
C ARG A 79 17.24 -5.56 -11.12
N TYR A 80 16.22 -6.31 -10.65
CA TYR A 80 16.45 -7.65 -10.10
C TYR A 80 16.91 -8.66 -11.16
N LEU A 81 16.71 -8.37 -12.45
CA LEU A 81 17.30 -9.17 -13.54
C LEU A 81 18.83 -9.20 -13.49
N GLU A 82 19.48 -8.17 -12.93
CA GLU A 82 20.94 -8.13 -12.75
C GLU A 82 21.45 -9.09 -11.67
N TYR A 83 20.54 -9.53 -10.80
CA TYR A 83 20.81 -10.52 -9.74
C TYR A 83 20.29 -11.91 -10.11
N PHE A 84 19.79 -12.10 -11.35
CA PHE A 84 19.15 -13.32 -11.83
C PHE A 84 17.88 -13.74 -11.07
N GLU A 85 17.23 -12.80 -10.39
CA GLU A 85 15.95 -12.99 -9.68
C GLU A 85 14.77 -13.06 -10.65
N ILE A 86 14.87 -13.96 -11.65
CA ILE A 86 13.93 -14.05 -12.77
C ILE A 86 12.53 -14.41 -12.29
N ASN A 87 12.41 -15.33 -11.32
CA ASN A 87 11.13 -15.76 -10.79
C ASN A 87 10.43 -14.62 -10.02
N LEU A 88 11.18 -13.85 -9.22
CA LEU A 88 10.66 -12.69 -8.51
C LEU A 88 10.11 -11.65 -9.48
N VAL A 89 10.85 -11.35 -10.56
CA VAL A 89 10.41 -10.42 -11.60
C VAL A 89 9.17 -10.96 -12.32
N ARG A 90 9.15 -12.23 -12.70
CA ARG A 90 8.00 -12.86 -13.38
C ARG A 90 6.73 -12.77 -12.53
N HIS A 91 6.78 -13.19 -11.27
CA HIS A 91 5.64 -13.12 -10.37
C HIS A 91 5.15 -11.67 -10.18
N ALA A 92 6.06 -10.70 -10.04
CA ALA A 92 5.67 -9.30 -9.91
C ALA A 92 5.00 -8.75 -11.19
N LEU A 93 5.45 -9.19 -12.38
CA LEU A 93 4.86 -8.80 -13.66
C LEU A 93 3.48 -9.44 -13.88
N GLU A 94 3.29 -10.70 -13.48
CA GLU A 94 2.00 -11.39 -13.51
C GLU A 94 0.99 -10.72 -12.55
N GLU A 95 1.40 -10.50 -11.29
CA GLU A 95 0.56 -9.84 -10.28
C GLU A 95 0.18 -8.42 -10.68
N ARG A 96 1.08 -7.66 -11.28
CA ARG A 96 0.81 -6.30 -11.77
C ARG A 96 -0.42 -6.24 -12.67
N GLU A 97 -0.58 -7.20 -13.60
CA GLU A 97 -1.74 -7.22 -14.50
C GLU A 97 -3.01 -7.77 -13.84
N ILE A 98 -2.88 -8.69 -12.87
CA ILE A 98 -4.01 -9.16 -12.06
C ILE A 98 -4.57 -8.01 -11.22
N LEU A 99 -3.69 -7.29 -10.53
CA LEU A 99 -4.05 -6.17 -9.66
C LEU A 99 -4.65 -4.99 -10.44
N LEU A 100 -4.10 -4.69 -11.62
CA LEU A 100 -4.64 -3.65 -12.49
C LEU A 100 -6.11 -3.90 -12.86
N ARG A 101 -6.51 -5.17 -13.07
CA ARG A 101 -7.91 -5.54 -13.33
C ARG A 101 -8.78 -5.51 -12.08
N ALA A 102 -8.21 -5.82 -10.94
CA ALA A 102 -8.97 -5.90 -9.68
C ALA A 102 -9.33 -4.51 -9.12
N MET A 103 -8.58 -3.48 -9.49
CA MET A 103 -8.72 -2.15 -8.88
C MET A 103 -8.41 -0.99 -9.86
N PRO A 104 -9.06 -0.89 -11.02
CA PRO A 104 -8.72 0.07 -12.07
C PRO A 104 -8.93 1.54 -11.66
N HIS A 105 -9.68 1.81 -10.59
CA HIS A 105 -9.85 3.15 -10.03
C HIS A 105 -8.61 3.64 -9.28
N ILE A 106 -7.94 2.79 -8.50
CA ILE A 106 -6.77 3.17 -7.69
C ILE A 106 -5.43 2.75 -8.32
N SER A 107 -5.45 2.01 -9.43
CA SER A 107 -4.25 1.61 -10.17
C SER A 107 -4.46 1.81 -11.66
N TRP A 108 -3.45 2.29 -12.36
CA TRP A 108 -3.52 2.51 -13.81
C TRP A 108 -2.15 2.31 -14.48
N PRO A 109 -2.14 1.98 -15.80
CA PRO A 109 -0.91 1.91 -16.56
C PRO A 109 -0.13 3.20 -16.51
N MET A 110 1.18 3.12 -16.32
CA MET A 110 2.09 4.25 -16.35
C MET A 110 3.29 3.94 -17.25
N ARG A 111 3.68 4.90 -18.07
CA ARG A 111 4.88 4.79 -18.90
C ARG A 111 6.06 5.36 -18.17
N PHE A 112 7.19 4.67 -18.24
CA PHE A 112 8.44 5.02 -17.58
C PHE A 112 9.47 5.40 -18.63
N VAL A 113 10.05 6.55 -18.50
CA VAL A 113 11.12 7.08 -19.33
C VAL A 113 12.44 6.90 -18.60
N LEU A 114 13.35 6.11 -19.17
CA LEU A 114 14.70 5.88 -18.67
C LEU A 114 15.67 6.62 -19.60
N PRO A 115 16.08 7.87 -19.25
CA PRO A 115 17.07 8.61 -20.03
C PRO A 115 18.40 7.88 -20.00
N TYR A 116 19.00 7.65 -21.18
CA TYR A 116 20.27 6.94 -21.29
C TYR A 116 21.44 7.91 -21.29
N SER A 117 22.47 7.60 -20.50
CA SER A 117 23.79 8.22 -20.57
C SER A 117 24.88 7.13 -20.62
N PRO A 118 25.94 7.31 -21.43
CA PRO A 118 27.10 6.41 -21.43
C PRO A 118 27.80 6.27 -20.06
N ASP A 119 27.56 7.23 -19.16
CA ASP A 119 28.13 7.25 -17.81
C ASP A 119 27.37 6.35 -16.81
N MET A 120 26.25 5.73 -17.22
CA MET A 120 25.48 4.83 -16.38
C MET A 120 26.31 3.66 -15.88
N ARG A 121 26.18 3.37 -14.57
CA ARG A 121 26.94 2.32 -13.90
C ARG A 121 26.03 1.37 -13.13
N PHE A 122 26.56 0.17 -12.86
CA PHE A 122 25.93 -0.74 -11.90
C PHE A 122 26.09 -0.18 -10.48
N GLU A 123 25.11 -0.42 -9.63
CA GLU A 123 25.24 -0.20 -8.20
C GLU A 123 25.98 -1.39 -7.58
N GLY A 124 27.24 -1.20 -7.27
CA GLY A 124 28.09 -2.24 -6.73
C GLY A 124 28.38 -3.38 -7.71
N GLU A 125 28.81 -4.51 -7.17
CA GLU A 125 29.11 -5.72 -7.94
C GLU A 125 27.88 -6.64 -8.01
N THR A 126 27.20 -6.64 -9.15
CA THR A 126 26.12 -7.60 -9.43
C THR A 126 26.67 -8.82 -10.16
N PRO A 127 25.98 -10.00 -10.14
CA PRO A 127 26.39 -11.16 -10.93
C PRO A 127 26.57 -10.82 -12.42
N VAL A 128 25.66 -10.04 -12.99
CA VAL A 128 25.74 -9.58 -14.40
C VAL A 128 26.95 -8.68 -14.62
N SER A 129 27.23 -7.74 -13.71
CA SER A 129 28.40 -6.86 -13.82
C SER A 129 29.72 -7.62 -13.76
N LYS A 130 29.80 -8.68 -12.94
CA LYS A 130 30.98 -9.59 -12.85
C LYS A 130 31.21 -10.35 -14.14
N ILE A 131 30.15 -10.91 -14.75
CA ILE A 131 30.23 -11.59 -16.05
C ILE A 131 30.67 -10.60 -17.11
N LEU A 132 30.05 -9.42 -17.17
CA LEU A 132 30.40 -8.39 -18.17
C LEU A 132 31.85 -7.93 -18.03
N ALA A 133 32.33 -7.72 -16.80
CA ALA A 133 33.74 -7.35 -16.56
C ALA A 133 34.74 -8.42 -16.99
N ARG A 134 34.33 -9.71 -16.97
CA ARG A 134 35.17 -10.84 -17.42
C ARG A 134 35.21 -10.98 -18.93
N VAL A 135 34.07 -10.76 -19.59
CA VAL A 135 33.94 -10.92 -21.07
C VAL A 135 34.39 -9.65 -21.81
N MET A 136 34.11 -8.48 -21.24
CA MET A 136 34.42 -7.15 -21.78
C MET A 136 35.10 -6.27 -20.73
N PRO A 137 36.41 -6.48 -20.41
CA PRO A 137 37.08 -5.78 -19.30
C PRO A 137 37.08 -4.25 -19.42
N TRP A 138 37.04 -3.72 -20.65
CA TRP A 138 36.98 -2.28 -20.94
C TRP A 138 35.63 -1.64 -20.56
N MET A 139 34.60 -2.45 -20.32
CA MET A 139 33.26 -1.99 -19.89
C MET A 139 33.01 -2.15 -18.39
N LYS A 140 34.05 -2.43 -17.61
CA LYS A 140 33.94 -2.66 -16.16
C LYS A 140 33.13 -1.58 -15.48
N GLY A 141 32.02 -2.00 -14.83
CA GLY A 141 31.12 -1.14 -14.06
C GLY A 141 30.15 -0.29 -14.89
N ARG A 142 30.25 -0.26 -16.23
CA ARG A 142 29.33 0.49 -17.11
C ARG A 142 28.13 -0.33 -17.54
N ARG A 143 26.97 0.33 -17.74
CA ARG A 143 25.77 -0.26 -18.34
C ARG A 143 25.67 0.13 -19.81
N PRO A 144 25.97 -0.77 -20.74
CA PRO A 144 25.85 -0.46 -22.16
C PRO A 144 24.37 -0.44 -22.61
N ALA A 145 24.06 0.40 -23.59
CA ALA A 145 22.72 0.58 -24.15
C ALA A 145 22.06 -0.73 -24.62
N TRP A 146 22.84 -1.63 -25.27
CA TRP A 146 22.31 -2.91 -25.73
C TRP A 146 21.85 -3.82 -24.60
N MET A 147 22.52 -3.78 -23.45
CA MET A 147 22.15 -4.58 -22.28
C MET A 147 20.86 -4.06 -21.64
N ILE A 148 20.70 -2.74 -21.51
CA ILE A 148 19.43 -2.14 -21.05
C ILE A 148 18.30 -2.58 -21.98
N ARG A 149 18.51 -2.53 -23.29
CA ARG A 149 17.52 -2.97 -24.29
C ARG A 149 17.16 -4.44 -24.16
N MET A 150 18.16 -5.30 -23.94
CA MET A 150 17.96 -6.73 -23.70
C MET A 150 17.18 -6.99 -22.41
N GLY A 151 17.53 -6.29 -21.32
CA GLY A 151 16.81 -6.38 -20.05
C GLY A 151 15.35 -5.96 -20.20
N LEU A 152 15.07 -4.88 -20.91
CA LEU A 152 13.71 -4.42 -21.19
C LEU A 152 12.94 -5.38 -22.10
N PHE A 153 13.61 -6.01 -23.08
CA PHE A 153 13.00 -7.05 -23.89
C PHE A 153 12.58 -8.26 -23.03
N MET A 154 13.45 -8.72 -22.15
CA MET A 154 13.11 -9.78 -21.20
C MET A 154 11.94 -9.36 -20.29
N TYR A 155 11.96 -8.14 -19.79
CA TYR A 155 10.90 -7.58 -18.95
C TYR A 155 9.53 -7.56 -19.63
N ASP A 156 9.50 -7.27 -20.93
CA ASP A 156 8.27 -7.30 -21.73
C ASP A 156 7.65 -8.71 -21.87
N HIS A 157 8.49 -9.78 -21.80
CA HIS A 157 8.05 -11.13 -22.12
C HIS A 157 7.88 -12.05 -20.91
N LEU A 158 8.59 -11.78 -19.80
CA LEU A 158 8.58 -12.67 -18.62
C LEU A 158 7.21 -12.80 -17.96
N GLY A 159 6.39 -11.76 -17.92
CA GLY A 159 5.08 -11.74 -17.25
C GLY A 159 3.88 -11.98 -18.16
N GLY A 160 4.09 -12.41 -19.41
CA GLY A 160 2.97 -12.67 -20.33
C GLY A 160 2.09 -11.45 -20.59
N ARG A 161 2.68 -10.28 -20.77
CA ARG A 161 2.05 -8.97 -20.98
C ARG A 161 0.80 -9.02 -21.87
N LYS A 162 -0.35 -8.57 -21.35
CA LYS A 162 -1.65 -8.59 -22.06
C LYS A 162 -2.24 -7.20 -22.26
N ILE A 163 -2.07 -6.30 -21.27
CA ILE A 163 -2.69 -4.97 -21.24
C ILE A 163 -1.67 -3.88 -21.56
N LEU A 164 -0.47 -3.98 -20.99
CA LEU A 164 0.50 -2.90 -21.02
C LEU A 164 1.24 -2.80 -22.35
N PRO A 165 1.54 -1.58 -22.87
CA PRO A 165 2.30 -1.38 -24.09
C PRO A 165 3.76 -1.88 -23.98
N ALA A 166 4.35 -2.29 -25.13
CA ALA A 166 5.72 -2.72 -25.23
C ALA A 166 6.73 -1.59 -25.00
N THR A 167 7.99 -1.98 -24.73
CA THR A 167 9.12 -1.06 -24.68
C THR A 167 9.41 -0.43 -26.05
N LYS A 168 9.82 0.84 -26.03
CA LYS A 168 10.30 1.55 -27.23
C LYS A 168 11.49 2.44 -26.89
N THR A 169 12.19 2.90 -27.94
CA THR A 169 13.24 3.90 -27.83
C THR A 169 12.66 5.28 -28.14
N LEU A 170 13.04 6.29 -27.38
CA LEU A 170 12.63 7.68 -27.56
C LEU A 170 13.85 8.52 -27.98
N ASP A 171 13.62 9.49 -28.86
CA ASP A 171 14.53 10.60 -29.14
C ASP A 171 14.13 11.78 -28.27
N LEU A 172 14.94 12.09 -27.26
CA LEU A 172 14.66 13.17 -26.31
C LEU A 172 14.94 14.57 -26.87
N ARG A 173 15.62 14.69 -28.01
CA ARG A 173 15.90 15.99 -28.66
C ARG A 173 14.64 16.62 -29.24
N THR A 174 13.65 15.81 -29.61
CA THR A 174 12.43 16.25 -30.29
C THR A 174 11.15 15.87 -29.58
N GLY A 175 11.19 14.91 -28.67
CA GLY A 175 10.03 14.42 -27.92
C GLY A 175 9.70 15.30 -26.70
N PRO A 176 8.42 15.32 -26.26
CA PRO A 176 8.00 16.06 -25.06
C PRO A 176 8.68 15.56 -23.79
N GLU A 177 9.11 14.30 -23.79
CA GLU A 177 9.83 13.71 -22.66
C GLU A 177 11.26 14.27 -22.48
N GLY A 178 11.83 14.87 -23.50
CA GLY A 178 13.13 15.54 -23.42
C GLY A 178 13.04 17.01 -23.00
N ALA A 179 11.88 17.63 -23.19
CA ALA A 179 11.71 19.07 -22.96
C ALA A 179 12.12 19.53 -21.54
N PRO A 180 11.75 18.83 -20.45
CA PRO A 180 12.12 19.22 -19.10
C PRO A 180 13.54 18.79 -18.69
N LEU A 181 14.20 17.91 -19.49
CA LEU A 181 15.53 17.37 -19.16
C LEU A 181 16.65 18.26 -19.71
N ILE A 182 17.80 18.26 -19.03
CA ILE A 182 19.01 18.92 -19.55
C ILE A 182 19.43 18.29 -20.89
N ASP A 183 20.03 19.05 -21.77
CA ASP A 183 20.32 18.68 -23.16
C ASP A 183 21.37 17.53 -23.31
N LYS A 184 21.98 17.12 -22.20
CA LYS A 184 22.88 15.95 -22.15
C LYS A 184 22.19 14.65 -22.57
N PHE A 185 20.88 14.54 -22.34
CA PHE A 185 20.12 13.32 -22.61
C PHE A 185 19.44 13.41 -23.98
N GLU A 186 19.98 12.68 -24.95
CA GLU A 186 19.47 12.66 -26.33
C GLU A 186 18.53 11.50 -26.58
N LYS A 187 18.65 10.41 -25.79
CA LYS A 187 17.95 9.14 -25.99
C LYS A 187 17.41 8.60 -24.68
N ALA A 188 16.24 7.97 -24.75
CA ALA A 188 15.68 7.20 -23.63
C ALA A 188 15.10 5.87 -24.07
N TYR A 189 14.88 4.98 -23.10
CA TYR A 189 14.04 3.81 -23.23
C TYR A 189 12.74 4.02 -22.48
N GLU A 190 11.62 3.70 -23.11
CA GLU A 190 10.31 3.76 -22.50
C GLU A 190 9.79 2.34 -22.29
N TYR A 191 9.25 2.09 -21.08
CA TYR A 191 8.65 0.80 -20.72
C TYR A 191 7.39 1.03 -19.87
N SER A 192 6.65 -0.04 -19.52
CA SER A 192 5.40 0.05 -18.77
C SER A 192 5.52 -0.61 -17.41
N ASP A 193 4.98 0.09 -16.41
CA ASP A 193 4.58 -0.43 -15.12
C ASP A 193 3.24 0.20 -14.72
N CYS A 194 2.85 0.19 -13.44
CA CYS A 194 1.58 0.75 -13.00
C CYS A 194 1.76 1.65 -11.78
N TRP A 195 0.95 2.69 -11.71
CA TRP A 195 0.69 3.44 -10.50
C TRP A 195 -0.21 2.66 -9.56
N ILE A 196 -0.12 2.93 -8.26
CA ILE A 196 -1.04 2.46 -7.22
C ILE A 196 -1.21 3.49 -6.10
N GLU A 197 -2.43 3.72 -5.69
CA GLU A 197 -2.74 4.39 -4.43
C GLU A 197 -2.57 3.39 -3.28
N ASP A 198 -1.37 3.39 -2.70
CA ASP A 198 -0.91 2.38 -1.75
C ASP A 198 -1.78 2.26 -0.49
N SER A 199 -2.12 3.38 0.14
CA SER A 199 -2.98 3.38 1.33
C SER A 199 -4.42 2.99 1.00
N ARG A 200 -4.95 3.42 -0.17
CA ARG A 200 -6.27 2.98 -0.65
C ARG A 200 -6.33 1.46 -0.83
N LEU A 201 -5.26 0.88 -1.39
CA LEU A 201 -5.15 -0.56 -1.54
C LEU A 201 -5.34 -1.30 -0.21
N VAL A 202 -4.69 -0.85 0.85
CA VAL A 202 -4.83 -1.45 2.19
C VAL A 202 -6.25 -1.33 2.71
N VAL A 203 -6.81 -0.12 2.65
CA VAL A 203 -8.16 0.17 3.15
C VAL A 203 -9.21 -0.68 2.42
N LEU A 204 -9.12 -0.81 1.10
CA LEU A 204 -10.06 -1.60 0.31
C LEU A 204 -9.94 -3.11 0.58
N ASN A 205 -8.73 -3.62 0.85
CA ASN A 205 -8.58 -5.02 1.31
C ASN A 205 -9.22 -5.24 2.68
N ALA A 206 -9.03 -4.32 3.63
CA ALA A 206 -9.67 -4.40 4.96
C ALA A 206 -11.20 -4.30 4.86
N ARG A 207 -11.71 -3.41 4.00
CA ARG A 207 -13.13 -3.26 3.74
C ARG A 207 -13.75 -4.50 3.10
N ASP A 208 -13.12 -5.11 2.09
CA ASP A 208 -13.60 -6.35 1.49
C ASP A 208 -13.57 -7.51 2.50
N ALA A 209 -12.53 -7.59 3.35
CA ALA A 209 -12.49 -8.55 4.45
C ALA A 209 -13.66 -8.36 5.43
N ALA A 210 -13.97 -7.11 5.81
CA ALA A 210 -15.09 -6.79 6.70
C ALA A 210 -16.44 -7.14 6.06
N GLN A 211 -16.63 -6.85 4.77
CA GLN A 211 -17.83 -7.23 4.01
C GLN A 211 -18.02 -8.76 3.94
N ARG A 212 -16.93 -9.54 4.08
CA ARG A 212 -16.93 -11.01 4.17
C ARG A 212 -17.00 -11.53 5.60
N GLY A 213 -17.23 -10.65 6.59
CA GLY A 213 -17.44 -11.01 8.00
C GLY A 213 -16.21 -10.95 8.89
N ALA A 214 -15.06 -10.44 8.43
CA ALA A 214 -13.92 -10.19 9.31
C ALA A 214 -14.20 -9.04 10.28
N ARG A 215 -13.74 -9.18 11.53
CA ARG A 215 -13.72 -8.08 12.51
C ARG A 215 -12.43 -7.28 12.34
N ILE A 216 -12.52 -6.07 11.82
CA ILE A 216 -11.40 -5.15 11.66
C ILE A 216 -11.41 -4.15 12.82
N MET A 217 -10.33 -4.13 13.60
CA MET A 217 -10.17 -3.28 14.79
C MET A 217 -8.99 -2.33 14.57
N VAL A 218 -9.29 -1.08 14.22
CA VAL A 218 -8.29 0.01 14.18
C VAL A 218 -8.11 0.62 15.55
N ARG A 219 -7.01 1.31 15.80
CA ARG A 219 -6.66 1.90 17.11
C ARG A 219 -6.72 0.86 18.23
N THR A 220 -6.39 -0.40 17.91
CA THR A 220 -6.45 -1.53 18.83
C THR A 220 -5.10 -2.22 18.88
N ARG A 221 -4.42 -2.09 20.01
CA ARG A 221 -3.08 -2.64 20.24
C ARG A 221 -3.17 -4.04 20.83
N VAL A 222 -2.40 -4.97 20.29
CA VAL A 222 -2.13 -6.26 20.94
C VAL A 222 -1.13 -6.04 22.07
N GLU A 223 -1.55 -6.28 23.29
CA GLU A 223 -0.71 -6.15 24.49
C GLU A 223 0.08 -7.43 24.76
N ALA A 224 -0.59 -8.57 24.64
CA ALA A 224 0.01 -9.89 24.82
C ALA A 224 -0.83 -10.96 24.09
N ALA A 225 -0.21 -12.09 23.76
CA ALA A 225 -0.93 -13.29 23.39
C ALA A 225 -0.27 -14.53 23.98
N GLN A 226 -1.09 -15.44 24.53
CA GLN A 226 -0.63 -16.63 25.22
C GLN A 226 -1.29 -17.88 24.62
N ARG A 227 -0.51 -18.92 24.39
CA ARG A 227 -1.02 -20.23 24.02
C ARG A 227 -1.72 -20.88 25.22
N GLN A 228 -2.98 -21.30 25.00
CA GLN A 228 -3.74 -22.08 25.98
C GLN A 228 -4.29 -23.33 25.26
N GLY A 229 -3.53 -24.40 25.30
CA GLY A 229 -3.82 -25.61 24.56
C GLY A 229 -3.77 -25.39 23.03
N ASP A 230 -4.89 -25.60 22.38
CA ASP A 230 -5.09 -25.48 20.94
C ASP A 230 -5.54 -24.08 20.47
N HIS A 231 -5.56 -23.10 21.37
CA HIS A 231 -5.97 -21.72 21.10
C HIS A 231 -4.96 -20.70 21.62
N TRP A 232 -5.02 -19.52 21.03
CA TRP A 232 -4.41 -18.29 21.52
C TRP A 232 -5.43 -17.46 22.29
N HIS A 233 -5.04 -16.92 23.42
CA HIS A 233 -5.73 -15.85 24.13
C HIS A 233 -4.98 -14.56 23.87
N VAL A 234 -5.58 -13.67 23.08
CA VAL A 234 -5.00 -12.40 22.64
C VAL A 234 -5.62 -11.29 23.45
N THR A 235 -4.83 -10.63 24.27
CA THR A 235 -5.24 -9.42 24.99
C THR A 235 -5.04 -8.22 24.09
N VAL A 236 -6.13 -7.54 23.75
CA VAL A 236 -6.13 -6.31 22.97
C VAL A 236 -6.58 -5.13 23.81
N ARG A 237 -6.05 -3.95 23.51
CA ARG A 237 -6.44 -2.69 24.14
C ARG A 237 -6.94 -1.73 23.06
N ASP A 238 -8.16 -1.26 23.22
CA ASP A 238 -8.68 -0.12 22.46
C ASP A 238 -7.98 1.15 22.95
N MET A 239 -7.33 1.86 22.02
CA MET A 239 -6.49 3.01 22.36
C MET A 239 -7.30 4.30 22.61
N ALA A 240 -8.56 4.35 22.18
CA ALA A 240 -9.45 5.49 22.43
C ALA A 240 -10.14 5.38 23.78
N SER A 241 -10.75 4.22 24.07
CA SER A 241 -11.47 3.98 25.32
C SER A 241 -10.57 3.47 26.46
N ASN A 242 -9.34 3.05 26.15
CA ASN A 242 -8.41 2.40 27.06
C ASN A 242 -8.97 1.09 27.69
N THR A 243 -9.97 0.49 27.06
CA THR A 243 -10.54 -0.78 27.50
C THR A 243 -9.77 -1.96 26.93
N THR A 244 -9.76 -3.08 27.69
CA THR A 244 -9.10 -4.33 27.24
C THR A 244 -10.14 -5.41 27.00
N GLU A 245 -9.87 -6.25 25.97
CA GLU A 245 -10.66 -7.43 25.64
C GLU A 245 -9.72 -8.63 25.42
N ILE A 246 -10.17 -9.83 25.76
CA ILE A 246 -9.48 -11.07 25.42
C ILE A 246 -10.21 -11.75 24.27
N ILE A 247 -9.51 -11.94 23.16
CA ILE A 247 -10.02 -12.58 21.96
C ILE A 247 -9.36 -13.95 21.83
N ARG A 248 -10.17 -14.99 21.56
CA ARG A 248 -9.66 -16.34 21.32
C ARG A 248 -9.49 -16.60 19.83
N ALA A 249 -8.38 -17.24 19.46
CA ALA A 249 -8.13 -17.62 18.07
C ALA A 249 -7.43 -18.99 17.99
N ARG A 250 -7.76 -19.78 16.96
CA ARG A 250 -7.10 -21.06 16.71
C ARG A 250 -5.69 -20.90 16.15
N MET A 251 -5.44 -19.83 15.41
CA MET A 251 -4.12 -19.52 14.84
C MET A 251 -3.87 -18.01 14.85
N LEU A 252 -2.62 -17.60 15.08
CA LEU A 252 -2.17 -16.22 14.91
C LEU A 252 -1.49 -16.03 13.56
N VAL A 253 -1.61 -14.82 13.02
CA VAL A 253 -0.82 -14.32 11.90
C VAL A 253 -0.13 -13.03 12.34
N ASN A 254 1.19 -13.07 12.46
CA ASN A 254 1.99 -11.90 12.79
C ASN A 254 2.41 -11.19 11.49
N ALA A 255 1.66 -10.16 11.12
CA ALA A 255 1.89 -9.28 9.98
C ALA A 255 2.34 -7.88 10.43
N GLY A 256 3.05 -7.79 11.57
CA GLY A 256 3.46 -6.55 12.23
C GLY A 256 4.52 -5.74 11.46
N GLY A 257 4.97 -6.18 10.29
CA GLY A 257 5.93 -5.44 9.45
C GLY A 257 7.21 -5.10 10.23
N PRO A 258 7.54 -3.80 10.43
CA PRO A 258 8.72 -3.41 11.20
C PRO A 258 8.76 -3.96 12.63
N TRP A 259 7.61 -4.20 13.25
CA TRP A 259 7.47 -4.71 14.63
C TRP A 259 7.39 -6.23 14.73
N VAL A 260 7.56 -6.99 13.64
CA VAL A 260 7.40 -8.45 13.66
C VAL A 260 8.27 -9.14 14.71
N GLY A 261 9.52 -8.69 14.88
CA GLY A 261 10.44 -9.20 15.89
C GLY A 261 9.98 -8.87 17.32
N ASP A 262 9.61 -7.63 17.59
CA ASP A 262 9.11 -7.18 18.90
C ASP A 262 7.84 -7.93 19.31
N ILE A 263 6.93 -8.16 18.37
CA ILE A 263 5.74 -8.97 18.60
C ILE A 263 6.14 -10.38 19.05
N ILE A 264 7.05 -11.06 18.34
CA ILE A 264 7.51 -12.41 18.68
C ILE A 264 8.09 -12.44 20.11
N HIS A 265 8.98 -11.51 20.42
CA HIS A 265 9.74 -11.55 21.68
C HIS A 265 8.98 -10.94 22.85
N GLN A 266 8.35 -9.78 22.66
CA GLN A 266 7.76 -9.00 23.76
C GLN A 266 6.29 -9.34 23.99
N LYS A 267 5.50 -9.57 22.92
CA LYS A 267 4.05 -9.80 23.04
C LYS A 267 3.68 -11.27 23.15
N LEU A 268 4.44 -12.15 22.47
CA LEU A 268 4.18 -13.58 22.45
C LEU A 268 5.13 -14.37 23.35
N SER A 269 6.23 -13.76 23.82
CA SER A 269 7.28 -14.39 24.61
C SER A 269 7.84 -15.67 23.95
N LEU A 270 7.91 -15.69 22.63
CA LEU A 270 8.45 -16.80 21.86
C LEU A 270 9.96 -16.61 21.62
N LYS A 271 10.70 -17.71 21.57
CA LYS A 271 12.12 -17.71 21.19
C LYS A 271 12.21 -17.83 19.66
N SER A 272 12.87 -16.89 19.02
CA SER A 272 13.16 -16.91 17.58
C SER A 272 14.49 -16.21 17.33
N ASN A 273 15.24 -16.71 16.34
CA ASN A 273 16.43 -16.02 15.82
C ASN A 273 16.11 -15.22 14.55
N GLU A 274 14.84 -15.27 14.10
CA GLU A 274 14.38 -14.58 12.91
C GLU A 274 14.12 -13.10 13.21
N GLY A 275 14.52 -12.22 12.30
CA GLY A 275 14.37 -10.78 12.47
C GLY A 275 14.19 -10.05 11.16
N VAL A 276 14.10 -8.73 11.25
CA VAL A 276 14.07 -7.83 10.12
C VAL A 276 15.14 -6.76 10.26
N ARG A 277 15.77 -6.43 9.14
CA ARG A 277 16.59 -5.24 8.99
C ARG A 277 15.70 -4.09 8.54
N LEU A 278 15.74 -2.98 9.25
CA LEU A 278 14.92 -1.81 8.98
C LEU A 278 15.67 -0.83 8.08
N VAL A 279 15.08 -0.50 6.93
CA VAL A 279 15.65 0.44 5.95
C VAL A 279 14.65 1.54 5.67
N ARG A 280 14.99 2.78 6.05
CA ARG A 280 14.18 3.96 5.77
C ARG A 280 14.38 4.39 4.33
N GLY A 281 13.28 4.77 3.67
CA GLY A 281 13.27 5.42 2.38
C GLY A 281 12.40 6.67 2.43
N SER A 282 12.96 7.80 1.99
CA SER A 282 12.30 9.11 2.02
C SER A 282 11.94 9.59 0.62
N HIS A 283 10.86 10.35 0.55
CA HIS A 283 10.36 10.98 -0.68
C HIS A 283 10.07 12.46 -0.41
N ILE A 284 10.26 13.28 -1.43
CA ILE A 284 9.83 14.68 -1.47
C ILE A 284 8.74 14.86 -2.52
N VAL A 285 7.80 15.73 -2.24
CA VAL A 285 6.76 16.16 -3.18
C VAL A 285 6.98 17.63 -3.48
N THR A 286 7.15 17.97 -4.74
CA THR A 286 7.36 19.33 -5.22
C THR A 286 6.17 19.82 -6.04
N LYS A 287 6.09 21.10 -6.35
CA LYS A 287 5.25 21.60 -7.43
C LYS A 287 5.60 20.88 -8.72
N ARG A 288 4.66 20.82 -9.65
CA ARG A 288 4.79 20.09 -10.93
C ARG A 288 6.02 20.59 -11.72
N LEU A 289 6.89 19.65 -12.12
CA LEU A 289 8.13 19.93 -12.83
C LEU A 289 8.02 19.75 -14.35
N TYR A 290 7.00 19.03 -14.83
CA TYR A 290 6.80 18.76 -16.27
C TYR A 290 5.33 18.42 -16.57
N ASP A 291 4.92 18.53 -17.85
CA ASP A 291 3.51 18.52 -18.24
C ASP A 291 2.96 17.17 -18.70
N HIS A 292 3.81 16.22 -19.08
CA HIS A 292 3.34 14.89 -19.47
C HIS A 292 3.08 13.98 -18.24
N ASP A 293 2.35 12.90 -18.43
CA ASP A 293 1.90 11.95 -17.40
C ASP A 293 2.85 10.74 -17.21
N LYS A 294 4.04 10.76 -17.84
CA LYS A 294 5.02 9.67 -17.75
C LYS A 294 5.94 9.85 -16.56
N CYS A 295 6.31 8.74 -15.94
CA CYS A 295 7.29 8.67 -14.86
C CYS A 295 8.71 8.70 -15.43
N TYR A 296 9.63 9.43 -14.82
CA TYR A 296 11.05 9.28 -15.07
C TYR A 296 11.68 8.24 -14.14
N PHE A 297 12.48 7.37 -14.73
CA PHE A 297 13.37 6.44 -14.03
C PHE A 297 14.79 6.96 -14.18
N PHE A 298 15.30 7.65 -13.21
CA PHE A 298 16.64 8.17 -13.21
C PHE A 298 17.62 7.22 -12.53
N GLN A 299 18.82 7.11 -13.07
CA GLN A 299 19.87 6.32 -12.48
C GLN A 299 21.13 7.17 -12.28
N GLY A 300 21.52 7.34 -11.02
CA GLY A 300 22.71 8.07 -10.62
C GLY A 300 24.02 7.41 -11.10
N THR A 301 25.10 8.19 -11.05
CA THR A 301 26.45 7.70 -11.29
C THR A 301 26.93 6.72 -10.21
N ASP A 302 26.30 6.76 -9.03
CA ASP A 302 26.46 5.83 -7.92
C ASP A 302 25.64 4.53 -8.08
N GLY A 303 24.84 4.44 -9.17
CA GLY A 303 23.97 3.30 -9.49
C GLY A 303 22.61 3.34 -8.81
N ARG A 304 22.34 4.27 -7.91
CA ARG A 304 21.02 4.40 -7.25
C ARG A 304 19.96 4.85 -8.25
N ILE A 305 18.73 4.44 -7.97
CA ILE A 305 17.57 4.74 -8.80
C ILE A 305 16.66 5.69 -8.04
N ILE A 306 16.27 6.76 -8.72
CA ILE A 306 15.26 7.71 -8.22
C ILE A 306 14.19 7.88 -9.30
N PHE A 307 12.94 7.84 -8.86
CA PHE A 307 11.81 8.14 -9.71
C PHE A 307 11.40 9.60 -9.56
N ALA A 308 10.93 10.21 -10.67
CA ALA A 308 10.16 11.43 -10.63
C ALA A 308 8.82 11.15 -11.31
N ILE A 309 7.73 11.26 -10.55
CA ILE A 309 6.41 10.74 -10.90
C ILE A 309 5.40 11.88 -10.86
N PRO A 310 4.55 12.06 -11.90
CA PRO A 310 3.39 12.96 -11.80
C PRO A 310 2.50 12.53 -10.63
N TYR A 311 2.16 13.46 -9.76
CA TYR A 311 1.47 13.18 -8.51
C TYR A 311 0.32 14.15 -8.27
N GLU A 312 -0.86 13.62 -7.98
CA GLU A 312 -2.07 14.39 -7.63
C GLU A 312 -2.34 15.58 -8.60
N THR A 313 -2.06 15.40 -9.88
CA THR A 313 -2.17 16.37 -10.99
C THR A 313 -1.22 17.57 -10.93
N ASP A 314 -1.00 18.16 -9.77
CA ASP A 314 -0.32 19.46 -9.61
C ASP A 314 1.10 19.34 -9.06
N PHE A 315 1.55 18.12 -8.79
CA PHE A 315 2.81 17.88 -8.08
C PHE A 315 3.70 16.87 -8.83
N THR A 316 4.95 16.81 -8.38
CA THR A 316 5.90 15.76 -8.76
C THR A 316 6.41 15.08 -7.49
N LEU A 317 6.27 13.76 -7.43
CA LEU A 317 6.83 12.91 -6.37
C LEU A 317 8.22 12.46 -6.78
N ILE A 318 9.24 12.71 -5.92
CA ILE A 318 10.64 12.34 -6.17
C ILE A 318 11.12 11.42 -5.05
N GLY A 319 11.68 10.29 -5.38
CA GLY A 319 12.19 9.31 -4.41
C GLY A 319 12.71 8.03 -5.07
N THR A 320 13.45 7.22 -4.33
CA THR A 320 13.55 7.17 -2.87
C THR A 320 15.00 7.12 -2.40
N THR A 321 15.22 7.35 -1.12
CA THR A 321 16.50 7.12 -0.44
C THR A 321 16.57 5.72 0.16
N ASP A 322 17.76 5.30 0.61
CA ASP A 322 18.01 4.12 1.42
C ASP A 322 18.92 4.52 2.60
N ALA A 323 18.38 4.53 3.81
CA ALA A 323 19.07 4.83 5.04
C ALA A 323 18.75 3.78 6.11
N GLU A 324 19.70 3.42 6.96
CA GLU A 324 19.44 2.51 8.07
C GLU A 324 18.46 3.13 9.07
N HIS A 325 17.61 2.29 9.65
CA HIS A 325 16.68 2.63 10.71
C HIS A 325 16.81 1.57 11.81
N HIS A 326 16.82 1.97 13.07
CA HIS A 326 17.20 1.04 14.14
C HIS A 326 16.06 0.69 15.07
N ASP A 327 15.04 1.55 15.19
CA ASP A 327 13.98 1.41 16.16
C ASP A 327 12.61 1.63 15.47
N PRO A 328 11.74 0.61 15.38
CA PRO A 328 10.43 0.75 14.74
C PRO A 328 9.49 1.72 15.49
N GLU A 329 9.74 2.01 16.77
CA GLU A 329 8.94 2.98 17.55
C GLU A 329 9.28 4.44 17.18
N VAL A 330 10.44 4.69 16.58
CA VAL A 330 10.81 6.02 16.11
C VAL A 330 10.14 6.29 14.77
N ARG A 331 9.28 7.30 14.73
CA ARG A 331 8.61 7.73 13.48
C ARG A 331 9.66 8.09 12.41
N PRO A 332 9.62 7.46 11.23
CA PRO A 332 10.56 7.80 10.17
C PRO A 332 10.23 9.18 9.58
N GLU A 333 11.25 10.01 9.44
CA GLU A 333 11.15 11.35 8.85
C GLU A 333 12.20 11.54 7.76
N CYS A 334 11.89 12.36 6.77
CA CYS A 334 12.84 12.76 5.74
C CYS A 334 13.86 13.74 6.37
N THR A 335 15.07 13.26 6.57
CA THR A 335 16.13 14.10 7.15
C THR A 335 16.56 15.20 6.17
N PRO A 336 17.14 16.32 6.66
CA PRO A 336 17.70 17.34 5.79
C PRO A 336 18.70 16.79 4.76
N ALA A 337 19.54 15.83 5.16
CA ALA A 337 20.51 15.21 4.26
C ALA A 337 19.84 14.37 3.16
N GLU A 338 18.75 13.65 3.47
CA GLU A 338 17.98 12.91 2.46
C GLU A 338 17.24 13.84 1.51
N ARG A 339 16.64 14.90 2.04
CA ARG A 339 16.00 15.95 1.25
C ARG A 339 16.98 16.58 0.27
N ASP A 340 18.13 17.04 0.76
CA ASP A 340 19.14 17.72 -0.04
C ASP A 340 19.71 16.76 -1.12
N TYR A 341 19.92 15.49 -0.77
CA TYR A 341 20.30 14.44 -1.74
C TYR A 341 19.28 14.30 -2.87
N LEU A 342 17.97 14.29 -2.56
CA LEU A 342 16.91 14.15 -3.58
C LEU A 342 16.83 15.41 -4.47
N ILE A 343 17.00 16.60 -3.90
CA ILE A 343 17.09 17.88 -4.64
C ILE A 343 18.28 17.85 -5.59
N ASP A 344 19.47 17.57 -5.07
CA ASP A 344 20.70 17.52 -5.87
C ASP A 344 20.62 16.50 -6.99
N PHE A 345 19.96 15.37 -6.71
CA PHE A 345 19.75 14.33 -7.70
C PHE A 345 18.83 14.81 -8.82
N ALA A 346 17.68 15.42 -8.49
CA ALA A 346 16.72 15.95 -9.47
C ALA A 346 17.38 17.02 -10.36
N ASN A 347 18.18 17.91 -9.78
CA ASN A 347 18.88 18.99 -10.49
C ASN A 347 19.97 18.51 -11.47
N LYS A 348 20.38 17.24 -11.39
CA LYS A 348 21.26 16.62 -12.41
C LYS A 348 20.53 16.20 -13.68
N TYR A 349 19.19 16.18 -13.66
CA TYR A 349 18.37 15.72 -14.76
C TYR A 349 17.44 16.79 -15.33
N PHE A 350 16.81 17.59 -14.49
CA PHE A 350 15.88 18.63 -14.92
C PHE A 350 16.56 19.95 -15.27
N LYS A 351 16.02 20.65 -16.26
CA LYS A 351 16.42 22.04 -16.60
C LYS A 351 15.98 23.01 -15.52
N GLN A 352 14.77 22.77 -14.97
CA GLN A 352 14.25 23.57 -13.85
C GLN A 352 14.94 23.13 -12.56
N ASN A 353 15.62 24.05 -11.91
CA ASN A 353 16.21 23.78 -10.60
C ASN A 353 15.11 23.63 -9.54
N VAL A 354 15.22 22.59 -8.76
CA VAL A 354 14.41 22.34 -7.56
C VAL A 354 15.16 22.86 -6.35
N SER A 355 14.47 23.55 -5.47
CA SER A 355 14.98 24.05 -4.19
C SER A 355 14.14 23.51 -3.01
N SER A 356 14.58 23.79 -1.79
CA SER A 356 13.80 23.44 -0.60
C SER A 356 12.44 24.15 -0.55
N ASP A 357 12.32 25.34 -1.15
CA ASP A 357 11.09 26.13 -1.15
C ASP A 357 10.02 25.59 -2.13
N ASP A 358 10.42 24.71 -3.05
CA ASP A 358 9.51 24.02 -3.96
C ASP A 358 8.87 22.79 -3.35
N ILE A 359 9.37 22.34 -2.19
CA ILE A 359 8.85 21.15 -1.50
C ILE A 359 7.58 21.51 -0.76
N VAL A 360 6.48 20.83 -1.12
CA VAL A 360 5.18 21.01 -0.48
C VAL A 360 4.89 19.93 0.58
N TRP A 361 5.54 18.78 0.47
CA TRP A 361 5.36 17.68 1.42
C TRP A 361 6.54 16.70 1.36
N THR A 362 6.79 16.01 2.47
CA THR A 362 7.75 14.91 2.56
C THR A 362 7.12 13.75 3.31
N TYR A 363 7.52 12.54 2.98
CA TYR A 363 7.18 11.36 3.75
C TYR A 363 8.30 10.32 3.71
N SER A 364 8.35 9.50 4.75
CA SER A 364 9.31 8.43 4.89
C SER A 364 8.64 7.15 5.37
N GLY A 365 9.15 6.02 4.94
CA GLY A 365 8.69 4.71 5.39
C GLY A 365 9.85 3.77 5.67
N VAL A 366 9.61 2.79 6.53
CA VAL A 366 10.61 1.79 6.90
C VAL A 366 10.28 0.47 6.21
N ARG A 367 11.23 -0.06 5.44
CA ARG A 367 11.15 -1.38 4.82
C ARG A 367 11.65 -2.42 5.80
N PRO A 368 10.82 -3.37 6.25
CA PRO A 368 11.25 -4.49 7.07
C PRO A 368 11.79 -5.61 6.16
N LEU A 369 13.06 -5.54 5.78
CA LEU A 369 13.69 -6.60 4.98
C LEU A 369 14.00 -7.79 5.89
N TYR A 370 13.77 -9.01 5.40
CA TYR A 370 14.17 -10.21 6.14
C TYR A 370 15.68 -10.20 6.38
N ASP A 371 16.10 -10.42 7.63
CA ASP A 371 17.50 -10.46 7.99
C ASP A 371 18.07 -11.85 7.67
N ASP A 372 18.63 -11.98 6.47
CA ASP A 372 19.30 -13.17 5.96
C ASP A 372 20.82 -13.17 6.26
N GLY A 373 21.29 -12.22 7.07
CA GLY A 373 22.71 -12.02 7.38
C GLY A 373 23.50 -11.33 6.25
N ALA A 374 22.82 -10.73 5.27
CA ALA A 374 23.49 -10.02 4.17
C ALA A 374 24.29 -8.81 4.67
N SER A 375 25.45 -8.55 4.05
CA SER A 375 26.40 -7.51 4.46
C SER A 375 25.86 -6.07 4.24
N SER A 376 24.82 -5.89 3.42
CA SER A 376 24.22 -4.59 3.15
C SER A 376 22.72 -4.68 2.89
N ALA A 377 21.99 -3.57 3.10
CA ALA A 377 20.58 -3.46 2.77
C ALA A 377 20.27 -3.69 1.28
N THR A 378 21.21 -3.39 0.41
CA THR A 378 21.09 -3.60 -1.04
C THR A 378 21.21 -5.06 -1.45
N ALA A 379 21.97 -5.85 -0.67
CA ALA A 379 22.21 -7.28 -0.91
C ALA A 379 21.17 -8.18 -0.20
N ALA A 380 20.43 -7.65 0.81
CA ALA A 380 19.40 -8.41 1.52
C ALA A 380 18.29 -8.87 0.58
N THR A 381 17.75 -10.05 0.82
CA THR A 381 16.61 -10.57 0.04
C THR A 381 15.43 -9.60 0.12
N ARG A 382 14.80 -9.35 -1.03
CA ARG A 382 13.61 -8.50 -1.14
C ARG A 382 12.33 -9.31 -1.34
N ASP A 383 12.45 -10.64 -1.26
CA ASP A 383 11.31 -11.53 -1.21
C ASP A 383 10.79 -11.66 0.23
N TYR A 384 9.58 -12.18 0.38
CA TYR A 384 9.02 -12.44 1.70
C TYR A 384 9.42 -13.82 2.21
N THR A 385 9.49 -13.95 3.52
CA THR A 385 9.71 -15.22 4.20
C THR A 385 8.53 -15.51 5.13
N LEU A 386 7.98 -16.72 5.03
CA LEU A 386 6.83 -17.20 5.79
C LEU A 386 7.25 -18.35 6.71
N LYS A 387 7.18 -18.12 8.03
CA LYS A 387 7.60 -19.10 9.05
C LYS A 387 6.42 -19.50 9.92
N VAL A 388 6.08 -20.78 9.91
CA VAL A 388 5.06 -21.35 10.80
C VAL A 388 5.73 -21.98 12.01
N ASP A 389 5.27 -21.62 13.22
CA ASP A 389 5.60 -22.29 14.46
C ASP A 389 4.34 -22.92 15.07
N HIS A 390 4.38 -24.23 15.31
CA HIS A 390 3.28 -25.02 15.90
C HIS A 390 3.78 -26.07 16.92
N VAL A 391 5.06 -26.00 17.30
CA VAL A 391 5.71 -27.07 18.08
C VAL A 391 5.13 -27.19 19.48
N ASN A 392 4.64 -26.10 20.09
CA ASN A 392 4.20 -26.06 21.48
C ASN A 392 2.72 -25.64 21.64
N GLY A 393 1.84 -26.06 20.76
CA GLY A 393 0.40 -25.76 20.84
C GLY A 393 -0.14 -25.00 19.61
N ALA A 394 -1.09 -24.11 19.82
CA ALA A 394 -1.75 -23.37 18.76
C ALA A 394 -0.75 -22.71 17.78
N PRO A 395 -0.96 -22.85 16.45
CA PRO A 395 0.01 -22.39 15.45
C PRO A 395 0.05 -20.85 15.33
N ILE A 396 1.20 -20.37 14.84
CA ILE A 396 1.39 -18.99 14.41
C ILE A 396 2.14 -18.94 13.08
N LEU A 397 1.72 -18.05 12.20
CA LEU A 397 2.46 -17.68 10.99
C LEU A 397 3.12 -16.30 11.20
N ASN A 398 4.44 -16.23 11.09
CA ASN A 398 5.21 -14.98 11.09
C ASN A 398 5.58 -14.61 9.65
N ILE A 399 5.41 -13.32 9.30
CA ILE A 399 5.64 -12.78 7.96
C ILE A 399 6.77 -11.78 8.03
N PHE A 400 7.84 -12.05 7.30
CA PHE A 400 9.00 -11.17 7.20
C PHE A 400 9.12 -10.62 5.79
N GLY A 401 9.30 -9.31 5.63
CA GLY A 401 9.43 -8.68 4.33
C GLY A 401 8.09 -8.55 3.57
N GLY A 402 8.20 -8.63 2.25
CA GLY A 402 7.08 -8.49 1.32
C GLY A 402 7.04 -7.14 0.61
N LYS A 403 6.46 -7.14 -0.58
CA LYS A 403 6.29 -5.97 -1.43
C LYS A 403 4.82 -5.72 -1.71
N ILE A 404 4.46 -4.46 -1.88
CA ILE A 404 3.11 -4.08 -2.27
C ILE A 404 2.67 -4.74 -3.60
N THR A 405 3.58 -4.93 -4.54
CA THR A 405 3.30 -5.56 -5.84
C THR A 405 2.86 -7.03 -5.72
N THR A 406 3.41 -7.76 -4.74
CA THR A 406 3.19 -9.21 -4.60
C THR A 406 2.35 -9.56 -3.37
N TYR A 407 1.66 -8.59 -2.76
CA TYR A 407 0.90 -8.80 -1.52
C TYR A 407 -0.20 -9.88 -1.66
N ARG A 408 -0.88 -9.91 -2.82
CA ARG A 408 -1.94 -10.89 -3.07
C ARG A 408 -1.37 -12.30 -3.13
N LYS A 409 -0.23 -12.47 -3.83
CA LYS A 409 0.48 -13.76 -3.89
C LYS A 409 1.02 -14.16 -2.52
N LEU A 410 1.55 -13.21 -1.75
CA LEU A 410 1.95 -13.45 -0.36
C LEU A 410 0.76 -13.93 0.48
N ALA A 411 -0.42 -13.35 0.31
CA ALA A 411 -1.63 -13.79 1.00
C ALA A 411 -2.02 -15.22 0.59
N GLU A 412 -2.00 -15.56 -0.70
CA GLU A 412 -2.24 -16.94 -1.18
C GLU A 412 -1.23 -17.93 -0.58
N ASP A 413 0.08 -17.62 -0.65
CA ASP A 413 1.14 -18.48 -0.11
C ASP A 413 1.05 -18.61 1.42
N SER A 414 0.59 -17.56 2.11
CA SER A 414 0.29 -17.62 3.54
C SER A 414 -0.86 -18.57 3.82
N MET A 415 -1.94 -18.49 3.04
CA MET A 415 -3.08 -19.38 3.15
C MET A 415 -2.71 -20.83 2.84
N ASP A 416 -1.82 -21.10 1.88
CA ASP A 416 -1.32 -22.44 1.60
C ASP A 416 -0.59 -23.07 2.81
N LYS A 417 -0.01 -22.24 3.69
CA LYS A 417 0.58 -22.68 4.96
C LYS A 417 -0.45 -22.79 6.10
N ILE A 418 -1.53 -22.02 6.05
CA ILE A 418 -2.59 -21.97 7.07
C ILE A 418 -3.60 -23.11 6.87
N VAL A 419 -4.05 -23.37 5.63
CA VAL A 419 -5.10 -24.34 5.27
C VAL A 419 -4.88 -25.74 5.85
N PRO A 420 -3.64 -26.28 5.95
CA PRO A 420 -3.42 -27.59 6.59
C PRO A 420 -3.94 -27.70 8.04
N PHE A 421 -4.08 -26.59 8.76
CA PHE A 421 -4.65 -26.55 10.10
C PHE A 421 -6.19 -26.40 10.12
N PHE A 422 -6.81 -26.16 8.96
CA PHE A 422 -8.24 -25.88 8.82
C PHE A 422 -8.87 -26.71 7.68
N PRO A 423 -9.08 -28.01 7.88
CA PRO A 423 -9.70 -28.86 6.87
C PRO A 423 -11.08 -28.33 6.46
N GLY A 424 -11.38 -28.36 5.16
CA GLY A 424 -12.65 -27.87 4.60
C GLY A 424 -12.62 -26.41 4.14
N THR A 425 -11.51 -25.70 4.30
CA THR A 425 -11.32 -24.34 3.77
C THR A 425 -11.30 -24.38 2.23
N SER A 426 -11.97 -23.42 1.57
CA SER A 426 -11.99 -23.33 0.11
C SER A 426 -10.62 -22.91 -0.47
N GLY A 427 -10.42 -23.16 -1.78
CA GLY A 427 -9.16 -22.90 -2.49
C GLY A 427 -8.92 -21.43 -2.83
N HIS A 428 -7.94 -21.18 -3.71
CA HIS A 428 -7.60 -19.85 -4.22
C HIS A 428 -8.78 -19.21 -4.93
N TRP A 429 -9.03 -17.93 -4.69
CA TRP A 429 -10.19 -17.21 -5.23
C TRP A 429 -9.90 -15.73 -5.60
N SER A 430 -8.89 -15.12 -4.96
CA SER A 430 -8.69 -13.67 -4.98
C SER A 430 -8.23 -13.10 -6.33
N ALA A 431 -7.62 -13.95 -7.19
CA ALA A 431 -7.21 -13.54 -8.53
C ALA A 431 -8.45 -13.28 -9.41
N GLY A 432 -8.58 -12.06 -9.92
CA GLY A 432 -9.69 -11.66 -10.79
C GLY A 432 -10.97 -11.23 -10.07
N VAL A 433 -10.98 -11.22 -8.73
CA VAL A 433 -12.09 -10.65 -7.96
C VAL A 433 -11.80 -9.18 -7.66
N PRO A 434 -12.66 -8.25 -8.10
CA PRO A 434 -12.47 -6.82 -7.86
C PRO A 434 -12.42 -6.49 -6.37
N LEU A 435 -11.64 -5.45 -6.04
CA LEU A 435 -11.78 -4.75 -4.76
C LEU A 435 -13.01 -3.83 -4.80
N PRO A 436 -13.57 -3.44 -3.63
CA PRO A 436 -14.71 -2.53 -3.56
C PRO A 436 -14.50 -1.30 -4.47
N GLY A 437 -15.50 -0.99 -5.28
CA GLY A 437 -15.45 0.07 -6.29
C GLY A 437 -14.69 -0.25 -7.58
N GLY A 438 -14.02 -1.41 -7.67
CA GLY A 438 -13.18 -1.79 -8.82
C GLY A 438 -13.87 -2.64 -9.89
N ASP A 439 -15.18 -2.87 -9.81
CA ASP A 439 -15.93 -3.72 -10.72
C ASP A 439 -16.25 -3.01 -12.07
N PHE A 440 -15.20 -2.74 -12.85
CA PHE A 440 -15.31 -2.19 -14.20
C PHE A 440 -14.01 -2.42 -14.99
N ALA A 441 -14.04 -2.15 -16.31
CA ALA A 441 -12.91 -2.38 -17.20
C ALA A 441 -11.73 -1.43 -16.90
N VAL A 442 -10.49 -1.89 -17.11
CA VAL A 442 -9.26 -1.13 -16.85
C VAL A 442 -9.24 0.24 -17.55
N ASP A 443 -9.81 0.34 -18.73
CA ASP A 443 -9.94 1.57 -19.51
C ASP A 443 -11.25 2.33 -19.27
N GLY A 444 -12.08 1.87 -18.33
CA GLY A 444 -13.43 2.42 -18.07
C GLY A 444 -13.47 3.68 -17.21
N VAL A 445 -12.36 4.14 -16.65
CA VAL A 445 -12.34 5.27 -15.70
C VAL A 445 -12.89 6.57 -16.30
N GLU A 446 -12.48 6.92 -17.52
CA GLU A 446 -12.94 8.17 -18.16
C GLU A 446 -14.46 8.12 -18.46
N ALA A 447 -14.97 6.95 -18.84
CA ALA A 447 -16.42 6.77 -19.02
C ALA A 447 -17.20 6.90 -17.70
N LEU A 448 -16.63 6.39 -16.59
CA LEU A 448 -17.24 6.57 -15.26
C LEU A 448 -17.21 8.03 -14.81
N ILE A 449 -16.13 8.76 -15.06
CA ILE A 449 -16.04 10.20 -14.75
C ILE A 449 -17.12 10.97 -15.49
N ALA A 450 -17.24 10.76 -16.82
CA ALA A 450 -18.27 11.40 -17.63
C ALA A 450 -19.70 11.04 -17.16
N ARG A 451 -19.93 9.78 -16.82
CA ARG A 451 -21.21 9.32 -16.26
C ARG A 451 -21.52 9.97 -14.91
N LEU A 452 -20.52 10.10 -14.04
CA LEU A 452 -20.70 10.74 -12.73
C LEU A 452 -21.08 12.22 -12.90
N GLN A 453 -20.40 12.96 -13.80
CA GLN A 453 -20.71 14.35 -14.11
C GLN A 453 -22.11 14.52 -14.75
N THR A 454 -22.56 13.55 -15.53
CA THR A 454 -23.92 13.57 -16.08
C THR A 454 -24.98 13.36 -15.01
N GLY A 455 -24.68 12.56 -13.98
CA GLY A 455 -25.59 12.30 -12.86
C GLY A 455 -25.59 13.38 -11.77
N TYR A 456 -24.51 14.16 -11.70
CA TYR A 456 -24.28 15.20 -10.69
C TYR A 456 -23.63 16.40 -11.38
N ASP A 457 -24.44 17.24 -12.00
CA ASP A 457 -24.01 18.37 -12.85
C ASP A 457 -23.26 19.47 -12.07
N PHE A 458 -23.36 19.48 -10.75
CA PHE A 458 -22.60 20.37 -9.87
C PHE A 458 -21.12 19.95 -9.69
N LEU A 459 -20.72 18.76 -10.16
CA LEU A 459 -19.33 18.30 -10.05
C LEU A 459 -18.47 18.86 -11.19
N ASP A 460 -17.41 19.57 -10.85
CA ASP A 460 -16.38 19.90 -11.83
C ASP A 460 -15.51 18.66 -12.20
N ALA A 461 -14.69 18.81 -13.22
CA ALA A 461 -13.86 17.72 -13.75
C ALA A 461 -12.84 17.19 -12.73
N PHE A 462 -12.28 18.06 -11.90
CA PHE A 462 -11.34 17.66 -10.86
C PHE A 462 -12.03 16.83 -9.77
N TRP A 463 -13.18 17.30 -9.27
CA TRP A 463 -13.94 16.62 -8.22
C TRP A 463 -14.46 15.26 -8.69
N ALA A 464 -15.07 15.19 -9.86
CA ALA A 464 -15.54 13.93 -10.43
C ALA A 464 -14.41 12.91 -10.63
N ARG A 465 -13.27 13.36 -11.18
CA ARG A 465 -12.08 12.49 -11.32
C ARG A 465 -11.55 12.01 -9.97
N ARG A 466 -11.46 12.88 -8.97
CA ARG A 466 -11.00 12.52 -7.62
C ARG A 466 -11.91 11.46 -7.00
N LEU A 467 -13.22 11.63 -7.07
CA LEU A 467 -14.18 10.66 -6.53
C LEU A 467 -14.08 9.31 -7.25
N ILE A 468 -14.03 9.28 -8.58
CA ILE A 468 -13.88 8.01 -9.33
C ILE A 468 -12.52 7.36 -9.02
N ARG A 469 -11.43 8.13 -8.94
CA ARG A 469 -10.11 7.59 -8.58
C ARG A 469 -10.02 7.09 -7.14
N ALA A 470 -10.79 7.66 -6.22
CA ALA A 470 -10.83 7.20 -4.82
C ALA A 470 -11.77 6.01 -4.60
N TYR A 471 -12.96 6.03 -5.22
CA TYR A 471 -14.08 5.15 -4.87
C TYR A 471 -14.59 4.28 -6.02
N GLY A 472 -14.20 4.54 -7.27
CA GLY A 472 -14.70 3.82 -8.44
C GLY A 472 -16.23 3.86 -8.54
N THR A 473 -16.86 2.69 -8.64
CA THR A 473 -18.34 2.58 -8.68
C THR A 473 -19.01 2.95 -7.36
N ASP A 474 -18.30 2.99 -6.24
CA ASP A 474 -18.85 3.43 -4.95
C ASP A 474 -19.00 4.96 -4.85
N ALA A 475 -18.49 5.75 -5.81
CA ALA A 475 -18.67 7.19 -5.84
C ALA A 475 -20.16 7.61 -5.78
N TRP A 476 -21.04 6.82 -6.39
CA TRP A 476 -22.50 7.04 -6.32
C TRP A 476 -23.05 6.80 -4.91
N THR A 477 -22.50 5.86 -4.16
CA THR A 477 -22.86 5.64 -2.75
C THR A 477 -22.42 6.82 -1.88
N VAL A 478 -21.25 7.39 -2.17
CA VAL A 478 -20.75 8.60 -1.46
C VAL A 478 -21.65 9.80 -1.71
N LEU A 479 -22.07 10.03 -2.93
CA LEU A 479 -22.90 11.19 -3.31
C LEU A 479 -24.39 10.97 -3.02
N GLY A 480 -24.87 9.72 -3.14
CA GLY A 480 -26.26 9.32 -2.88
C GLY A 480 -27.24 10.07 -3.79
N ASP A 481 -28.22 10.70 -3.17
CA ASP A 481 -29.33 11.41 -3.80
C ASP A 481 -29.14 12.94 -3.88
N ALA A 482 -27.90 13.42 -3.75
CA ALA A 482 -27.61 14.86 -3.78
C ALA A 482 -27.94 15.45 -5.18
N GLU A 483 -28.68 16.55 -5.22
CA GLU A 483 -29.00 17.30 -6.44
C GLU A 483 -28.14 18.57 -6.58
N GLN A 484 -27.53 19.04 -5.46
CA GLN A 484 -26.70 20.24 -5.40
C GLN A 484 -25.61 20.08 -4.32
N VAL A 485 -24.61 20.95 -4.35
CA VAL A 485 -23.46 20.91 -3.42
C VAL A 485 -23.90 21.00 -1.96
N SER A 486 -24.92 21.80 -1.64
CA SER A 486 -25.43 21.95 -0.24
C SER A 486 -25.98 20.64 0.35
N ASP A 487 -26.41 19.69 -0.48
CA ASP A 487 -26.96 18.40 -0.03
C ASP A 487 -25.84 17.45 0.47
N LEU A 488 -24.59 17.79 0.18
CA LEU A 488 -23.42 17.08 0.68
C LEU A 488 -22.98 17.51 2.09
N GLY A 489 -23.72 18.46 2.71
CA GLY A 489 -23.44 18.97 4.04
C GLY A 489 -22.29 19.98 4.09
N GLN A 490 -21.62 20.06 5.23
CA GLN A 490 -20.53 20.99 5.46
C GLN A 490 -19.35 20.73 4.51
N SER A 491 -18.77 21.81 3.96
CA SER A 491 -17.51 21.74 3.20
C SER A 491 -16.33 21.94 4.13
N PHE A 492 -15.32 21.06 4.03
CA PHE A 492 -14.04 21.17 4.75
C PHE A 492 -12.92 21.76 3.88
N GLY A 493 -13.22 22.09 2.62
CA GLY A 493 -12.28 22.62 1.63
C GLY A 493 -11.80 21.57 0.62
N ALA A 494 -11.17 22.03 -0.46
CA ALA A 494 -10.59 21.18 -1.51
C ALA A 494 -11.48 20.02 -1.98
N THR A 495 -12.79 20.24 -2.10
CA THR A 495 -13.82 19.26 -2.50
C THR A 495 -14.17 18.18 -1.45
N LEU A 496 -13.66 18.28 -0.22
CA LEU A 496 -14.04 17.38 0.88
C LEU A 496 -15.33 17.86 1.56
N THR A 497 -16.34 16.99 1.62
CA THR A 497 -17.66 17.29 2.21
C THR A 497 -18.00 16.37 3.35
N GLU A 498 -18.93 16.79 4.19
CA GLU A 498 -19.45 16.04 5.34
C GLU A 498 -19.92 14.65 4.93
N ARG A 499 -20.68 14.52 3.85
CA ARG A 499 -21.19 13.23 3.35
C ARG A 499 -20.06 12.24 3.03
N GLU A 500 -18.98 12.72 2.42
CA GLU A 500 -17.79 11.91 2.15
C GLU A 500 -17.10 11.50 3.47
N VAL A 501 -16.97 12.42 4.43
CA VAL A 501 -16.38 12.13 5.75
C VAL A 501 -17.17 11.06 6.49
N VAL A 502 -18.51 11.19 6.54
CA VAL A 502 -19.41 10.18 7.15
C VAL A 502 -19.21 8.81 6.49
N TYR A 503 -19.14 8.76 5.14
CA TYR A 503 -18.88 7.52 4.42
C TYR A 503 -17.54 6.90 4.83
N LEU A 504 -16.48 7.69 4.91
CA LEU A 504 -15.15 7.22 5.29
C LEU A 504 -15.08 6.72 6.74
N MET A 505 -15.79 7.37 7.64
CA MET A 505 -15.92 6.92 9.04
C MET A 505 -16.69 5.60 9.14
N ALA A 506 -17.79 5.47 8.42
CA ALA A 506 -18.69 4.32 8.51
C ALA A 506 -18.14 3.08 7.77
N HIS A 507 -17.53 3.27 6.60
CA HIS A 507 -17.16 2.18 5.70
C HIS A 507 -15.65 1.92 5.56
N GLU A 508 -14.81 2.90 5.94
CA GLU A 508 -13.37 2.84 5.73
C GLU A 508 -12.55 3.07 7.02
N PHE A 509 -13.19 2.93 8.16
CA PHE A 509 -12.56 2.93 9.49
C PHE A 509 -11.81 4.22 9.86
N ALA A 510 -12.08 5.35 9.19
CA ALA A 510 -11.43 6.62 9.52
C ALA A 510 -11.91 7.13 10.89
N ARG A 511 -10.99 7.61 11.73
CA ARG A 511 -11.24 8.11 13.08
C ARG A 511 -10.72 9.52 13.32
N THR A 512 -9.77 9.99 12.50
CA THR A 512 -9.17 11.32 12.59
C THR A 512 -9.08 11.97 11.20
N ALA A 513 -8.93 13.29 11.19
CA ALA A 513 -8.70 14.02 9.94
C ALA A 513 -7.44 13.52 9.21
N GLU A 514 -6.38 13.17 9.94
CA GLU A 514 -5.14 12.62 9.37
C GLU A 514 -5.40 11.31 8.59
N ASP A 515 -6.29 10.45 9.10
CA ASP A 515 -6.67 9.21 8.40
C ASP A 515 -7.27 9.53 7.03
N ILE A 516 -8.13 10.56 6.97
CA ILE A 516 -8.81 10.98 5.75
C ILE A 516 -7.83 11.63 4.77
N VAL A 517 -7.20 12.72 5.19
CA VAL A 517 -6.48 13.62 4.27
C VAL A 517 -5.15 13.06 3.76
N TRP A 518 -4.61 12.00 4.41
CA TRP A 518 -3.35 11.38 4.00
C TRP A 518 -3.47 9.90 3.61
N ARG A 519 -4.49 9.16 4.09
CA ARG A 519 -4.62 7.72 3.84
C ARG A 519 -5.88 7.32 3.07
N ARG A 520 -6.99 8.08 3.14
CA ARG A 520 -8.19 7.83 2.30
C ARG A 520 -8.14 8.62 1.00
N ASN A 521 -7.56 9.81 1.07
CA ASN A 521 -7.25 10.66 -0.09
C ASN A 521 -5.89 11.36 0.13
N LYS A 522 -5.57 12.37 -0.69
CA LYS A 522 -4.36 13.20 -0.55
C LYS A 522 -4.71 14.69 -0.47
N LEU A 523 -5.92 15.02 -0.01
CA LEU A 523 -6.37 16.40 0.10
C LEU A 523 -5.57 17.22 1.13
N GLY A 524 -4.82 16.58 2.03
CA GLY A 524 -3.84 17.27 2.89
C GLY A 524 -2.80 18.09 2.12
N LEU A 525 -2.57 17.79 0.84
CA LEU A 525 -1.74 18.62 -0.05
C LEU A 525 -2.39 19.97 -0.42
N ARG A 526 -3.71 20.12 -0.23
CA ARG A 526 -4.51 21.28 -0.65
C ARG A 526 -5.23 21.98 0.48
N LEU A 527 -5.41 21.29 1.61
CA LEU A 527 -6.07 21.85 2.79
C LEU A 527 -5.10 22.61 3.66
N SER A 528 -5.54 23.71 4.26
CA SER A 528 -4.76 24.40 5.26
C SER A 528 -4.77 23.64 6.61
N ALA A 529 -3.84 23.99 7.51
CA ALA A 529 -3.79 23.40 8.85
C ALA A 529 -5.09 23.68 9.64
N GLU A 530 -5.68 24.87 9.46
CA GLU A 530 -6.95 25.25 10.11
C GLU A 530 -8.11 24.41 9.57
N GLN A 531 -8.15 24.12 8.27
CA GLN A 531 -9.18 23.26 7.67
C GLN A 531 -9.06 21.82 8.18
N ILE A 532 -7.83 21.29 8.30
CA ILE A 532 -7.58 19.95 8.85
C ILE A 532 -7.99 19.89 10.33
N ALA A 533 -7.67 20.93 11.12
CA ALA A 533 -8.07 21.00 12.53
C ALA A 533 -9.58 21.09 12.69
N ALA A 534 -10.27 21.84 11.83
CA ALA A 534 -11.74 21.94 11.83
C ALA A 534 -12.41 20.60 11.48
N LEU A 535 -11.86 19.88 10.50
CA LEU A 535 -12.28 18.52 10.15
C LEU A 535 -12.11 17.56 11.34
N ASP A 536 -10.96 17.60 12.02
CA ASP A 536 -10.70 16.71 13.17
C ASP A 536 -11.66 16.98 14.32
N ALA A 537 -11.89 18.27 14.65
CA ALA A 537 -12.85 18.67 15.67
C ALA A 537 -14.28 18.20 15.33
N TRP A 538 -14.68 18.31 14.07
CA TRP A 538 -15.97 17.83 13.60
C TRP A 538 -16.10 16.31 13.75
N MET A 539 -15.08 15.56 13.31
CA MET A 539 -15.05 14.09 13.40
C MET A 539 -15.16 13.60 14.85
N GLN A 540 -14.48 14.28 15.80
CA GLN A 540 -14.53 13.92 17.21
C GLN A 540 -15.91 14.12 17.84
N THR A 541 -16.67 15.12 17.40
CA THR A 541 -18.03 15.36 17.88
C THR A 541 -19.07 14.43 17.24
N HIS A 542 -18.73 13.77 16.13
CA HIS A 542 -19.59 12.86 15.36
C HIS A 542 -19.08 11.41 15.37
N ALA A 543 -18.07 11.10 16.18
CA ALA A 543 -17.65 9.74 16.42
C ALA A 543 -18.74 8.97 17.17
N ALA A 544 -19.28 7.90 16.54
CA ALA A 544 -20.31 7.04 17.11
C ALA A 544 -19.70 6.05 18.14
#